data_107b34cc6d797d7000fed0c7c06de5ea
#
_entry.id   107b34cc6d797d7000fed0c7c06de5ea
#
_cell.length_a   1.000
_cell.length_b   1.000
_cell.length_c   1.000
_cell.angle_alpha   90.00
_cell.angle_beta   90.00
_cell.angle_gamma   90.00
#
_symmetry.space_group_name_H-M   'P 1'
#
loop_
_entity.id
_entity.type
_entity.pdbx_description
1 polymer ?
#
loop_
_entity_poly.entity_id
_entity_poly.type
_entity_poly.pdbx_seq_one_letter_code
_entity_poly.pdbx_strand_id
1 'polypeptide(L)'
;MDKQETLYENGICAEELKNRLDNNENIILFDIRSKDEYESGHIPKSSFAVCNSQTQEQIMPKLPKDSLIVLINDDDQHSSKMVSFMKSAGLDAVYLKDGISSWKWELEKTQDEDITAENLKSKLDAKQNLFLMDVREPEEYSEWHITESINIPLSQVGKPDSLRKIPQNSEIVTICARGNRSKVAKFVLAGHGIHAESLEGGMKSWTVAFESAEKTYSINGKKITVVQVRRIGKGCMSYVISSQGKAMVVDPVFPYDEYVKIAKKNNWKITRVYDTHQHADHVSAAKSLAEKSGSILHLSAYEDYNFSHEPTYDSQEHKIGDMTLKVIHTPGHTNGSLSFLIEDELLLSGDTLFVDGVGRPDLRDEAEEFAPVLYDTIHKKLLTLSEHTRVFPAHGNTNQKDQLSSKMEDLIGKIPFLKMSKEDFVRQILSTVMPTPSNHKVIIDINKNGNISNGTEANLLEIGPNRCSIAGK
;
A
#
# COMPACT_ATOMS: atom_id res chain seq x y z
N MET A 1 21.14 16.88 -48.77
CA MET A 1 19.95 17.33 -48.06
C MET A 1 20.25 17.26 -46.61
N ASP A 2 20.25 18.44 -45.99
CA ASP A 2 20.90 18.73 -44.72
C ASP A 2 20.15 18.13 -43.54
N LYS A 3 20.88 17.58 -42.55
CA LYS A 3 20.33 17.11 -41.26
C LYS A 3 19.67 18.24 -40.45
N GLN A 4 19.83 19.48 -40.84
CA GLN A 4 19.21 20.65 -40.23
C GLN A 4 17.75 20.87 -40.67
N GLU A 5 17.37 20.57 -41.93
CA GLU A 5 15.97 20.76 -42.39
C GLU A 5 14.95 19.83 -41.71
N THR A 6 15.36 18.62 -41.32
CA THR A 6 14.48 17.65 -40.65
C THR A 6 14.15 18.02 -39.19
N LEU A 7 14.94 18.91 -38.57
CA LEU A 7 14.70 19.39 -37.18
C LEU A 7 13.50 20.35 -37.07
N TYR A 8 13.15 21.06 -38.13
CA TYR A 8 12.07 22.07 -38.10
C TYR A 8 10.68 21.55 -38.49
N GLU A 9 10.57 20.37 -39.09
CA GLU A 9 9.30 19.81 -39.55
C GLU A 9 8.32 19.43 -38.42
N ASN A 10 8.81 19.23 -37.19
CA ASN A 10 8.01 18.71 -36.06
C ASN A 10 7.80 19.74 -34.93
N GLY A 11 8.11 21.01 -35.15
CA GLY A 11 7.98 22.05 -34.12
C GLY A 11 6.85 23.01 -34.41
N ILE A 12 6.18 23.47 -33.35
CA ILE A 12 5.13 24.52 -33.36
C ILE A 12 5.71 25.81 -32.75
N CYS A 13 5.41 26.98 -33.33
CA CYS A 13 5.83 28.25 -32.71
C CYS A 13 4.88 28.64 -31.57
N ALA A 14 5.38 29.51 -30.65
CA ALA A 14 4.64 29.90 -29.47
C ALA A 14 3.32 30.63 -29.81
N GLU A 15 3.31 31.47 -30.85
CA GLU A 15 2.11 32.18 -31.33
C GLU A 15 1.03 31.22 -31.84
N GLU A 16 1.41 30.20 -32.62
CA GLU A 16 0.49 29.20 -33.12
C GLU A 16 -0.07 28.36 -31.99
N LEU A 17 0.80 27.92 -31.05
CA LEU A 17 0.36 27.17 -29.87
C LEU A 17 -0.63 27.96 -29.04
N LYS A 18 -0.34 29.25 -28.78
CA LYS A 18 -1.24 30.15 -28.04
C LYS A 18 -2.62 30.26 -28.71
N ASN A 19 -2.63 30.46 -30.03
CA ASN A 19 -3.90 30.57 -30.79
C ASN A 19 -4.73 29.29 -30.70
N ARG A 20 -4.11 28.12 -30.79
CA ARG A 20 -4.81 26.82 -30.68
C ARG A 20 -5.36 26.60 -29.26
N LEU A 21 -4.60 26.98 -28.23
CA LEU A 21 -5.05 26.92 -26.84
C LEU A 21 -6.25 27.86 -26.57
N ASP A 22 -6.22 29.07 -27.11
CA ASP A 22 -7.31 30.03 -26.98
C ASP A 22 -8.59 29.55 -27.71
N ASN A 23 -8.43 28.78 -28.76
CA ASN A 23 -9.55 28.13 -29.49
C ASN A 23 -10.04 26.85 -28.81
N ASN A 24 -9.52 26.48 -27.63
CA ASN A 24 -9.84 25.27 -26.91
C ASN A 24 -9.68 23.98 -27.75
N GLU A 25 -8.67 23.92 -28.62
CA GLU A 25 -8.32 22.69 -29.32
C GLU A 25 -7.87 21.61 -28.31
N ASN A 26 -8.09 20.35 -28.67
CA ASN A 26 -7.72 19.21 -27.83
C ASN A 26 -6.20 18.99 -27.84
N ILE A 27 -5.47 19.74 -26.98
CA ILE A 27 -4.02 19.76 -26.90
C ILE A 27 -3.59 19.29 -25.50
N ILE A 28 -2.61 18.41 -25.46
CA ILE A 28 -1.93 17.98 -24.25
C ILE A 28 -0.54 18.61 -24.22
N LEU A 29 -0.26 19.42 -23.21
CA LEU A 29 1.04 20.06 -23.04
C LEU A 29 1.86 19.27 -22.00
N PHE A 30 3.00 18.73 -22.43
CA PHE A 30 3.98 18.10 -21.53
C PHE A 30 5.22 18.99 -21.39
N ASP A 31 5.46 19.49 -20.19
CA ASP A 31 6.72 20.11 -19.82
C ASP A 31 7.68 19.02 -19.35
N ILE A 32 8.71 18.77 -20.14
CA ILE A 32 9.71 17.72 -19.91
C ILE A 32 11.03 18.26 -19.34
N ARG A 33 11.05 19.51 -18.87
CA ARG A 33 12.15 20.12 -18.11
C ARG A 33 12.29 19.45 -16.74
N SER A 34 13.20 19.91 -15.90
CA SER A 34 13.27 19.48 -14.52
C SER A 34 12.03 19.92 -13.70
N LYS A 35 11.73 19.21 -12.60
CA LYS A 35 10.61 19.56 -11.73
C LYS A 35 10.75 21.00 -11.18
N ASP A 36 11.95 21.39 -10.75
CA ASP A 36 12.21 22.71 -10.20
C ASP A 36 11.98 23.83 -11.24
N GLU A 37 12.34 23.61 -12.50
CA GLU A 37 12.08 24.54 -13.59
C GLU A 37 10.59 24.65 -13.89
N TYR A 38 9.86 23.53 -13.93
CA TYR A 38 8.41 23.52 -14.08
C TYR A 38 7.71 24.30 -12.96
N GLU A 39 8.05 24.05 -11.70
CA GLU A 39 7.47 24.73 -10.54
C GLU A 39 7.81 26.23 -10.50
N SER A 40 8.98 26.62 -11.02
CA SER A 40 9.38 28.03 -11.09
C SER A 40 8.58 28.84 -12.11
N GLY A 41 8.04 28.17 -13.14
CA GLY A 41 7.16 28.78 -14.14
C GLY A 41 6.95 27.86 -15.34
N HIS A 42 5.68 27.61 -15.68
CA HIS A 42 5.26 26.74 -16.79
C HIS A 42 4.10 27.36 -17.58
N ILE A 43 3.89 26.89 -18.81
CA ILE A 43 2.78 27.34 -19.64
C ILE A 43 1.46 26.90 -18.99
N PRO A 44 0.45 27.77 -18.85
CA PRO A 44 -0.85 27.40 -18.30
C PRO A 44 -1.41 26.13 -18.93
N LYS A 45 -1.97 25.25 -18.11
CA LYS A 45 -2.47 23.91 -18.48
C LYS A 45 -1.40 22.93 -18.93
N SER A 46 -0.10 23.29 -18.92
CA SER A 46 0.94 22.30 -19.11
C SER A 46 1.17 21.45 -17.88
N SER A 47 1.87 20.39 -18.07
CA SER A 47 2.05 19.39 -17.02
C SER A 47 3.44 18.82 -17.03
N PHE A 48 4.04 18.71 -15.85
CA PHE A 48 5.34 18.09 -15.69
C PHE A 48 5.33 16.62 -16.10
N ALA A 49 6.20 16.23 -17.02
CA ALA A 49 6.32 14.84 -17.45
C ALA A 49 7.78 14.38 -17.45
N VAL A 50 8.08 13.30 -16.75
CA VAL A 50 9.41 12.68 -16.79
C VAL A 50 9.57 11.89 -18.08
N CYS A 51 10.53 12.27 -18.90
CA CYS A 51 10.83 11.63 -20.17
C CYS A 51 12.04 10.71 -20.04
N ASN A 52 11.81 9.39 -19.75
CA ASN A 52 12.84 8.36 -19.68
C ASN A 52 12.41 7.11 -20.45
N SER A 53 13.32 6.13 -20.60
CA SER A 53 13.05 4.89 -21.32
C SER A 53 11.83 4.13 -20.79
N GLN A 54 11.60 4.13 -19.49
CA GLN A 54 10.45 3.46 -18.87
C GLN A 54 9.13 4.15 -19.26
N THR A 55 9.13 5.49 -19.33
CA THR A 55 7.96 6.28 -19.77
C THR A 55 7.67 6.01 -21.26
N GLN A 56 8.71 5.88 -22.08
CA GLN A 56 8.57 5.62 -23.51
C GLN A 56 7.92 4.26 -23.78
N GLU A 57 8.37 3.21 -23.13
CA GLU A 57 7.88 1.85 -23.37
C GLU A 57 6.50 1.57 -22.77
N GLN A 58 6.22 2.09 -21.59
CA GLN A 58 5.03 1.71 -20.84
C GLN A 58 3.87 2.71 -20.97
N ILE A 59 4.13 3.98 -21.20
CA ILE A 59 3.12 5.05 -21.16
C ILE A 59 2.73 5.53 -22.55
N MET A 60 3.68 5.74 -23.45
CA MET A 60 3.40 6.27 -24.79
C MET A 60 2.37 5.45 -25.58
N PRO A 61 2.40 4.11 -25.61
CA PRO A 61 1.39 3.33 -26.32
C PRO A 61 -0.05 3.55 -25.78
N LYS A 62 -0.19 4.11 -24.60
CA LYS A 62 -1.47 4.31 -23.89
C LYS A 62 -1.95 5.77 -23.91
N LEU A 63 -1.20 6.69 -24.54
CA LEU A 63 -1.63 8.06 -24.72
C LEU A 63 -2.78 8.17 -25.72
N PRO A 64 -3.68 9.16 -25.55
CA PRO A 64 -4.75 9.42 -26.52
C PRO A 64 -4.18 9.71 -27.90
N LYS A 65 -4.72 9.04 -28.93
CA LYS A 65 -4.30 9.22 -30.33
C LYS A 65 -5.07 10.32 -31.07
N ASP A 66 -6.09 10.86 -30.44
CA ASP A 66 -7.00 11.88 -30.95
C ASP A 66 -6.72 13.28 -30.38
N SER A 67 -5.57 13.46 -29.75
CA SER A 67 -5.12 14.74 -29.19
C SER A 67 -3.76 15.10 -29.77
N LEU A 68 -3.54 16.40 -30.00
CA LEU A 68 -2.20 16.93 -30.32
C LEU A 68 -1.36 16.97 -29.03
N ILE A 69 -0.22 16.34 -29.01
CA ILE A 69 0.71 16.39 -27.89
C ILE A 69 1.83 17.38 -28.20
N VAL A 70 2.02 18.36 -27.32
CA VAL A 70 3.08 19.36 -27.43
C VAL A 70 4.10 19.18 -26.32
N LEU A 71 5.37 18.94 -26.67
CA LEU A 71 6.47 18.86 -25.72
C LEU A 71 7.09 20.23 -25.50
N ILE A 72 7.28 20.61 -24.24
CA ILE A 72 7.94 21.84 -23.81
C ILE A 72 9.26 21.48 -23.16
N ASN A 73 10.36 22.03 -23.66
CA ASN A 73 11.71 21.83 -23.12
C ASN A 73 12.58 23.03 -23.55
N ASP A 74 13.77 23.14 -23.02
CA ASP A 74 14.76 24.15 -23.42
C ASP A 74 15.73 23.62 -24.49
N ASP A 75 15.66 22.33 -24.82
CA ASP A 75 16.49 21.67 -25.84
C ASP A 75 15.63 21.10 -26.99
N ASP A 76 15.58 21.82 -28.10
CA ASP A 76 14.87 21.43 -29.31
C ASP A 76 15.37 20.12 -29.90
N GLN A 77 16.66 19.80 -29.78
CA GLN A 77 17.23 18.56 -30.31
C GLN A 77 16.70 17.34 -29.51
N HIS A 78 16.62 17.46 -28.18
CA HIS A 78 16.05 16.42 -27.34
C HIS A 78 14.55 16.25 -27.63
N SER A 79 13.81 17.35 -27.68
CA SER A 79 12.37 17.37 -27.96
C SER A 79 12.03 16.78 -29.33
N SER A 80 12.79 17.12 -30.37
CA SER A 80 12.59 16.60 -31.74
C SER A 80 12.79 15.07 -31.82
N LYS A 81 13.78 14.53 -31.13
CA LYS A 81 13.99 13.06 -31.05
C LYS A 81 12.80 12.38 -30.38
N MET A 82 12.30 12.95 -29.30
CA MET A 82 11.15 12.44 -28.57
C MET A 82 9.87 12.49 -29.41
N VAL A 83 9.60 13.60 -30.08
CA VAL A 83 8.46 13.74 -31.01
C VAL A 83 8.55 12.69 -32.13
N SER A 84 9.74 12.47 -32.70
CA SER A 84 9.92 11.44 -33.73
C SER A 84 9.58 10.05 -33.22
N PHE A 85 9.97 9.74 -31.99
CA PHE A 85 9.62 8.48 -31.34
C PHE A 85 8.11 8.38 -31.09
N MET A 86 7.45 9.43 -30.59
CA MET A 86 6.00 9.48 -30.36
C MET A 86 5.20 9.29 -31.65
N LYS A 87 5.63 9.91 -32.75
CA LYS A 87 5.02 9.71 -34.07
C LYS A 87 5.18 8.28 -34.57
N SER A 88 6.33 7.64 -34.33
CA SER A 88 6.52 6.22 -34.68
C SER A 88 5.58 5.29 -33.89
N ALA A 89 5.14 5.71 -32.69
CA ALA A 89 4.13 5.02 -31.88
C ALA A 89 2.69 5.35 -32.30
N GLY A 90 2.50 6.17 -33.34
CA GLY A 90 1.17 6.55 -33.88
C GLY A 90 0.48 7.66 -33.08
N LEU A 91 1.25 8.50 -32.37
CA LEU A 91 0.76 9.69 -31.69
C LEU A 91 0.94 10.93 -32.54
N ASP A 92 -0.01 11.86 -32.50
CA ASP A 92 0.16 13.20 -33.09
C ASP A 92 0.94 14.08 -32.09
N ALA A 93 2.19 14.38 -32.40
CA ALA A 93 3.09 15.08 -31.49
C ALA A 93 3.93 16.12 -32.20
N VAL A 94 4.17 17.25 -31.51
CA VAL A 94 5.09 18.33 -31.89
C VAL A 94 5.83 18.83 -30.67
N TYR A 95 6.87 19.67 -30.86
CA TYR A 95 7.53 20.35 -29.74
C TYR A 95 7.45 21.87 -29.90
N LEU A 96 7.50 22.59 -28.78
CA LEU A 96 7.58 24.05 -28.78
C LEU A 96 8.96 24.50 -29.24
N LYS A 97 9.02 25.17 -30.40
CA LYS A 97 10.27 25.70 -30.95
C LYS A 97 10.88 26.76 -30.04
N ASP A 98 12.19 26.73 -29.90
CA ASP A 98 12.96 27.64 -29.05
C ASP A 98 12.58 27.54 -27.55
N GLY A 99 11.91 26.41 -27.16
CA GLY A 99 11.59 26.07 -25.80
C GLY A 99 10.68 27.05 -25.07
N ILE A 100 10.67 26.94 -23.73
CA ILE A 100 9.85 27.81 -22.87
C ILE A 100 10.20 29.30 -23.02
N SER A 101 11.43 29.62 -23.40
CA SER A 101 11.88 31.01 -23.61
C SER A 101 11.17 31.73 -24.75
N SER A 102 10.59 30.98 -25.69
CA SER A 102 9.77 31.52 -26.79
C SER A 102 8.37 31.95 -26.34
N TRP A 103 7.91 31.46 -25.16
CA TRP A 103 6.60 31.81 -24.62
C TRP A 103 6.58 33.19 -23.99
N LYS A 104 5.85 34.13 -24.57
CA LYS A 104 5.83 35.57 -24.19
C LYS A 104 4.70 35.93 -23.25
N TRP A 105 3.80 34.99 -22.93
CA TRP A 105 2.65 35.21 -22.07
C TRP A 105 2.95 34.79 -20.63
N GLU A 106 2.00 35.04 -19.75
CA GLU A 106 2.12 34.71 -18.33
C GLU A 106 2.37 33.20 -18.12
N LEU A 107 3.29 32.91 -17.23
CA LEU A 107 3.57 31.53 -16.77
C LEU A 107 2.87 31.31 -15.43
N GLU A 108 2.30 30.13 -15.25
CA GLU A 108 1.78 29.68 -13.97
C GLU A 108 2.92 29.18 -13.09
N LYS A 109 2.78 29.43 -11.78
CA LYS A 109 3.63 28.87 -10.73
C LYS A 109 2.72 28.04 -9.84
N THR A 110 2.76 26.75 -9.99
CA THR A 110 2.00 25.84 -9.14
C THR A 110 2.94 24.78 -8.60
N GLN A 111 2.83 24.51 -7.31
CA GLN A 111 3.35 23.26 -6.80
C GLN A 111 2.46 22.16 -7.36
N ASP A 112 3.03 21.27 -8.16
CA ASP A 112 2.34 20.09 -8.65
C ASP A 112 2.28 19.07 -7.50
N GLU A 113 1.40 19.35 -6.54
CA GLU A 113 1.21 18.48 -5.38
C GLU A 113 0.34 17.31 -5.80
N ASP A 114 0.98 16.15 -5.90
CA ASP A 114 0.27 14.88 -5.91
C ASP A 114 -0.25 14.59 -4.49
N ILE A 115 -1.38 13.91 -4.37
CA ILE A 115 -1.90 13.53 -3.06
C ILE A 115 -1.14 12.31 -2.52
N THR A 116 -0.66 12.38 -1.27
CA THR A 116 -0.06 11.22 -0.61
C THR A 116 -1.12 10.19 -0.23
N ALA A 117 -0.71 8.93 -0.03
CA ALA A 117 -1.61 7.86 0.38
C ALA A 117 -2.29 8.15 1.73
N GLU A 118 -1.55 8.73 2.69
CA GLU A 118 -2.06 9.12 4.00
C GLU A 118 -3.11 10.24 3.91
N ASN A 119 -2.86 11.25 3.06
CA ASN A 119 -3.80 12.34 2.84
C ASN A 119 -5.07 11.83 2.13
N LEU A 120 -4.91 10.97 1.10
CA LEU A 120 -6.05 10.35 0.44
C LEU A 120 -6.89 9.53 1.43
N LYS A 121 -6.24 8.71 2.28
CA LYS A 121 -6.93 7.95 3.32
C LYS A 121 -7.67 8.86 4.29
N SER A 122 -7.04 9.95 4.73
CA SER A 122 -7.68 10.94 5.61
C SER A 122 -8.92 11.57 4.99
N LYS A 123 -8.87 11.91 3.69
CA LYS A 123 -10.03 12.43 2.94
C LYS A 123 -11.15 11.37 2.81
N LEU A 124 -10.80 10.10 2.56
CA LEU A 124 -11.76 8.99 2.50
C LEU A 124 -12.45 8.75 3.86
N ASP A 125 -11.69 8.73 4.94
CA ASP A 125 -12.23 8.57 6.30
C ASP A 125 -13.13 9.73 6.73
N ALA A 126 -12.84 10.93 6.23
CA ALA A 126 -13.68 12.10 6.42
C ALA A 126 -14.93 12.11 5.50
N LYS A 127 -15.09 11.08 4.66
CA LYS A 127 -16.17 10.96 3.66
C LYS A 127 -16.30 12.21 2.79
N GLN A 128 -15.15 12.77 2.39
CA GLN A 128 -15.14 13.88 1.44
C GLN A 128 -15.67 13.40 0.08
N ASN A 129 -16.20 14.33 -0.71
CA ASN A 129 -16.74 14.04 -2.02
C ASN A 129 -15.61 13.83 -3.03
N LEU A 130 -15.08 12.62 -3.10
CA LEU A 130 -13.98 12.21 -3.95
C LEU A 130 -14.47 11.37 -5.12
N PHE A 131 -13.85 11.53 -6.29
CA PHE A 131 -13.96 10.63 -7.41
C PHE A 131 -12.60 10.00 -7.68
N LEU A 132 -12.43 8.74 -7.31
CA LEU A 132 -11.19 7.99 -7.49
C LEU A 132 -11.20 7.31 -8.85
N MET A 133 -10.33 7.75 -9.75
CA MET A 133 -10.20 7.20 -11.10
C MET A 133 -8.98 6.29 -11.19
N ASP A 134 -9.17 4.99 -11.16
CA ASP A 134 -8.09 4.02 -11.39
C ASP A 134 -7.89 3.85 -12.90
N VAL A 135 -6.73 4.29 -13.39
CA VAL A 135 -6.40 4.30 -14.83
C VAL A 135 -5.56 3.11 -15.27
N ARG A 136 -5.48 2.07 -14.44
CA ARG A 136 -4.83 0.80 -14.79
C ARG A 136 -5.70 0.00 -15.76
N GLU A 137 -5.10 -1.05 -16.31
CA GLU A 137 -5.87 -1.99 -17.14
C GLU A 137 -6.90 -2.74 -16.29
N PRO A 138 -8.02 -3.21 -16.89
CA PRO A 138 -9.11 -3.87 -16.17
C PRO A 138 -8.64 -5.10 -15.36
N GLU A 139 -7.65 -5.83 -15.86
CA GLU A 139 -7.07 -7.00 -15.19
C GLU A 139 -6.35 -6.59 -13.89
N GLU A 140 -5.53 -5.53 -13.93
CA GLU A 140 -4.85 -4.99 -12.75
C GLU A 140 -5.87 -4.48 -11.71
N TYR A 141 -6.94 -3.83 -12.17
CA TYR A 141 -8.00 -3.32 -11.31
C TYR A 141 -8.81 -4.45 -10.66
N SER A 142 -9.17 -5.48 -11.44
CA SER A 142 -9.95 -6.61 -10.94
C SER A 142 -9.20 -7.46 -9.91
N GLU A 143 -7.88 -7.50 -10.01
CA GLU A 143 -7.04 -8.20 -9.04
C GLU A 143 -7.06 -7.48 -7.68
N TRP A 144 -6.91 -6.18 -7.68
CA TRP A 144 -6.91 -5.37 -6.46
C TRP A 144 -6.99 -3.87 -6.76
N HIS A 145 -7.83 -3.13 -6.04
CA HIS A 145 -8.03 -1.69 -6.19
C HIS A 145 -8.47 -1.03 -4.88
N ILE A 146 -8.44 0.29 -4.81
CA ILE A 146 -9.07 1.04 -3.72
C ILE A 146 -10.59 0.92 -3.89
N THR A 147 -11.29 0.42 -2.87
CA THR A 147 -12.70 0.01 -2.93
C THR A 147 -13.63 1.06 -3.52
N GLU A 148 -13.39 2.32 -3.25
CA GLU A 148 -14.20 3.45 -3.72
C GLU A 148 -13.84 3.90 -5.14
N SER A 149 -12.81 3.30 -5.79
CA SER A 149 -12.35 3.72 -7.10
C SER A 149 -13.19 3.13 -8.25
N ILE A 150 -13.19 3.86 -9.37
CA ILE A 150 -13.81 3.43 -10.62
C ILE A 150 -12.73 3.24 -11.67
N ASN A 151 -12.73 2.11 -12.35
CA ASN A 151 -11.77 1.85 -13.41
C ASN A 151 -12.15 2.58 -14.71
N ILE A 152 -11.26 3.45 -15.14
CA ILE A 152 -11.26 4.09 -16.45
C ILE A 152 -9.85 3.98 -17.01
N PRO A 153 -9.54 2.94 -17.79
CA PRO A 153 -8.18 2.73 -18.33
C PRO A 153 -7.63 3.98 -19.03
N LEU A 154 -6.31 4.21 -18.93
CA LEU A 154 -5.68 5.42 -19.46
C LEU A 154 -6.06 5.69 -20.93
N SER A 155 -6.18 4.64 -21.74
CA SER A 155 -6.60 4.72 -23.15
C SER A 155 -8.04 5.24 -23.36
N GLN A 156 -8.84 5.29 -22.29
CA GLN A 156 -10.22 5.78 -22.31
C GLN A 156 -10.35 7.18 -21.68
N VAL A 157 -9.37 7.65 -20.94
CA VAL A 157 -9.38 8.99 -20.32
C VAL A 157 -9.44 10.05 -21.41
N GLY A 158 -10.28 11.07 -21.21
CA GLY A 158 -10.52 12.13 -22.21
C GLY A 158 -11.60 11.81 -23.25
N LYS A 159 -12.01 10.55 -23.41
CA LYS A 159 -13.13 10.23 -24.33
C LYS A 159 -14.47 10.70 -23.77
N PRO A 160 -15.44 11.10 -24.66
CA PRO A 160 -16.72 11.64 -24.21
C PRO A 160 -17.46 10.76 -23.21
N ASP A 161 -17.42 9.42 -23.39
CA ASP A 161 -18.08 8.48 -22.47
C ASP A 161 -17.43 8.43 -21.09
N SER A 162 -16.13 8.60 -21.01
CA SER A 162 -15.40 8.64 -19.76
C SER A 162 -15.57 9.98 -19.04
N LEU A 163 -15.54 11.08 -19.79
CA LEU A 163 -15.75 12.43 -19.23
C LEU A 163 -17.16 12.57 -18.62
N ARG A 164 -18.19 11.95 -19.22
CA ARG A 164 -19.55 11.94 -18.67
C ARG A 164 -19.69 11.21 -17.33
N LYS A 165 -18.75 10.32 -16.99
CA LYS A 165 -18.74 9.60 -15.70
C LYS A 165 -18.17 10.44 -14.55
N ILE A 166 -17.47 11.53 -14.87
CA ILE A 166 -16.79 12.36 -13.87
C ILE A 166 -17.80 13.35 -13.28
N PRO A 167 -18.04 13.33 -11.97
CA PRO A 167 -18.94 14.28 -11.31
C PRO A 167 -18.35 15.70 -11.33
N GLN A 168 -19.18 16.70 -11.60
CA GLN A 168 -18.75 18.10 -11.72
C GLN A 168 -18.26 18.74 -10.40
N ASN A 169 -18.69 18.21 -9.24
CA ASN A 169 -18.45 18.84 -7.93
C ASN A 169 -17.60 17.95 -7.00
N SER A 170 -16.87 16.98 -7.54
CA SER A 170 -16.00 16.09 -6.75
C SER A 170 -14.55 16.45 -6.93
N GLU A 171 -13.74 16.29 -5.90
CA GLU A 171 -12.28 16.27 -6.04
C GLU A 171 -11.90 14.98 -6.77
N ILE A 172 -11.08 15.07 -7.81
CA ILE A 172 -10.71 13.94 -8.64
C ILE A 172 -9.31 13.51 -8.29
N VAL A 173 -9.14 12.22 -8.00
CA VAL A 173 -7.83 11.61 -7.77
C VAL A 173 -7.61 10.49 -8.77
N THR A 174 -6.58 10.62 -9.59
CA THR A 174 -6.17 9.60 -10.54
C THR A 174 -5.19 8.61 -9.90
N ILE A 175 -5.35 7.31 -10.18
CA ILE A 175 -4.61 6.23 -9.54
C ILE A 175 -4.04 5.32 -10.61
N CYS A 176 -2.75 4.95 -10.47
CA CYS A 176 -2.16 3.86 -11.25
C CYS A 176 -1.19 3.05 -10.40
N ALA A 177 -0.44 2.12 -10.99
CA ALA A 177 0.45 1.24 -10.23
C ALA A 177 1.59 1.98 -9.49
N ARG A 178 2.20 3.01 -10.11
CA ARG A 178 3.41 3.70 -9.61
C ARG A 178 3.40 5.23 -9.75
N GLY A 179 2.26 5.84 -10.03
CA GLY A 179 2.11 7.29 -10.20
C GLY A 179 2.32 7.81 -11.63
N ASN A 180 2.95 7.08 -12.54
CA ASN A 180 3.28 7.60 -13.87
C ASN A 180 2.04 7.72 -14.80
N ARG A 181 1.25 6.65 -14.93
CA ARG A 181 0.02 6.67 -15.76
C ARG A 181 -1.04 7.62 -15.21
N SER A 182 -1.15 7.74 -13.90
CA SER A 182 -2.11 8.65 -13.24
C SER A 182 -1.76 10.12 -13.47
N LYS A 183 -0.47 10.48 -13.50
CA LYS A 183 -0.06 11.84 -13.91
C LYS A 183 -0.46 12.14 -15.35
N VAL A 184 -0.26 11.20 -16.27
CA VAL A 184 -0.73 11.36 -17.66
C VAL A 184 -2.24 11.57 -17.71
N ALA A 185 -3.02 10.80 -16.95
CA ALA A 185 -4.47 10.96 -16.88
C ALA A 185 -4.87 12.33 -16.34
N LYS A 186 -4.23 12.80 -15.25
CA LYS A 186 -4.39 14.16 -14.71
C LYS A 186 -4.21 15.21 -15.81
N PHE A 187 -3.23 15.03 -16.69
CA PHE A 187 -2.94 15.95 -17.78
C PHE A 187 -3.97 15.93 -18.89
N VAL A 188 -4.42 14.73 -19.28
CA VAL A 188 -5.52 14.61 -20.23
C VAL A 188 -6.76 15.33 -19.71
N LEU A 189 -7.10 15.15 -18.43
CA LEU A 189 -8.23 15.80 -17.79
C LEU A 189 -8.07 17.32 -17.75
N ALA A 190 -6.87 17.83 -17.46
CA ALA A 190 -6.59 19.25 -17.49
C ALA A 190 -6.82 19.87 -18.88
N GLY A 191 -6.48 19.14 -19.96
CA GLY A 191 -6.81 19.55 -21.34
C GLY A 191 -8.33 19.72 -21.60
N HIS A 192 -9.15 19.07 -20.79
CA HIS A 192 -10.63 19.23 -20.81
C HIS A 192 -11.15 20.18 -19.74
N GLY A 193 -10.29 20.96 -19.08
CA GLY A 193 -10.68 21.90 -18.02
C GLY A 193 -11.06 21.23 -16.70
N ILE A 194 -10.67 19.96 -16.50
CA ILE A 194 -10.98 19.17 -15.32
C ILE A 194 -9.71 19.09 -14.47
N HIS A 195 -9.76 19.68 -13.28
CA HIS A 195 -8.65 19.57 -12.31
C HIS A 195 -8.67 18.20 -11.61
N ALA A 196 -7.51 17.58 -11.49
CA ALA A 196 -7.32 16.31 -10.79
C ALA A 196 -5.97 16.28 -10.09
N GLU A 197 -5.89 15.60 -8.94
CA GLU A 197 -4.65 15.21 -8.29
C GLU A 197 -4.24 13.80 -8.78
N SER A 198 -2.98 13.43 -8.60
CA SER A 198 -2.49 12.07 -8.82
C SER A 198 -2.06 11.45 -7.50
N LEU A 199 -2.40 10.18 -7.25
CA LEU A 199 -1.88 9.48 -6.09
C LEU A 199 -0.36 9.31 -6.23
N GLU A 200 0.40 9.96 -5.35
CA GLU A 200 1.86 9.90 -5.33
C GLU A 200 2.36 8.47 -5.19
N GLY A 201 3.21 8.03 -6.12
CA GLY A 201 3.70 6.64 -6.17
C GLY A 201 2.62 5.58 -6.45
N GLY A 202 1.35 5.97 -6.61
CA GLY A 202 0.23 5.11 -7.01
C GLY A 202 -0.09 4.01 -6.00
N MET A 203 -0.62 2.87 -6.49
CA MET A 203 -0.97 1.72 -5.66
C MET A 203 0.22 1.17 -4.87
N LYS A 204 1.47 1.36 -5.35
CA LYS A 204 2.67 0.98 -4.59
C LYS A 204 2.75 1.76 -3.27
N SER A 205 2.59 3.09 -3.30
CA SER A 205 2.59 3.91 -2.08
C SER A 205 1.39 3.60 -1.20
N TRP A 206 0.21 3.39 -1.79
CA TRP A 206 -0.97 2.95 -1.05
C TRP A 206 -0.75 1.66 -0.26
N THR A 207 -0.03 0.69 -0.85
CA THR A 207 0.30 -0.59 -0.20
C THR A 207 1.13 -0.41 1.06
N VAL A 208 2.06 0.54 1.06
CA VAL A 208 3.06 0.70 2.13
C VAL A 208 2.78 1.87 3.08
N ALA A 209 1.76 2.66 2.81
CA ALA A 209 1.36 3.76 3.66
C ALA A 209 0.78 3.26 4.99
N PHE A 210 1.05 4.02 6.05
CA PHE A 210 0.67 3.66 7.41
C PHE A 210 -0.38 4.61 7.98
N GLU A 211 -1.25 4.03 8.79
CA GLU A 211 -2.05 4.76 9.77
C GLU A 211 -1.87 4.11 11.14
N SER A 212 -2.16 4.82 12.21
CA SER A 212 -2.09 4.27 13.55
C SER A 212 -3.26 4.69 14.40
N ALA A 213 -3.71 3.77 15.27
CA ALA A 213 -4.72 4.02 16.27
C ALA A 213 -4.18 3.67 17.66
N GLU A 214 -4.22 4.65 18.57
CA GLU A 214 -3.68 4.51 19.93
C GLU A 214 -4.81 4.43 20.95
N LYS A 215 -4.71 3.50 21.90
CA LYS A 215 -5.63 3.38 23.02
C LYS A 215 -4.93 2.86 24.27
N THR A 216 -5.24 3.45 25.42
CA THR A 216 -4.75 3.00 26.73
C THR A 216 -5.83 2.18 27.45
N TYR A 217 -5.43 1.01 27.91
CA TYR A 217 -6.21 0.08 28.71
C TYR A 217 -5.75 0.12 30.15
N SER A 218 -6.72 0.05 31.08
CA SER A 218 -6.44 -0.10 32.53
C SER A 218 -6.80 -1.52 32.92
N ILE A 219 -5.80 -2.36 33.14
CA ILE A 219 -5.95 -3.78 33.44
C ILE A 219 -5.20 -4.10 34.72
N ASN A 220 -5.87 -4.69 35.70
CA ASN A 220 -5.28 -5.04 36.99
C ASN A 220 -4.50 -3.90 37.66
N GLY A 221 -4.98 -2.65 37.52
CA GLY A 221 -4.34 -1.44 38.04
C GLY A 221 -3.13 -0.94 37.23
N LYS A 222 -2.78 -1.60 36.14
CA LYS A 222 -1.68 -1.24 35.23
C LYS A 222 -2.22 -0.44 34.03
N LYS A 223 -1.43 0.52 33.54
CA LYS A 223 -1.72 1.25 32.30
C LYS A 223 -0.95 0.64 31.16
N ILE A 224 -1.66 0.10 30.17
CA ILE A 224 -1.10 -0.53 28.98
C ILE A 224 -1.56 0.25 27.77
N THR A 225 -0.64 0.89 27.07
CA THR A 225 -0.96 1.62 25.83
C THR A 225 -0.66 0.74 24.64
N VAL A 226 -1.65 0.53 23.78
CA VAL A 226 -1.57 -0.22 22.55
C VAL A 226 -1.64 0.77 21.39
N VAL A 227 -0.63 0.81 20.54
CA VAL A 227 -0.67 1.49 19.24
C VAL A 227 -0.76 0.41 18.19
N GLN A 228 -1.89 0.30 17.52
CA GLN A 228 -2.07 -0.52 16.34
C GLN A 228 -1.61 0.26 15.14
N VAL A 229 -0.59 -0.23 14.45
CA VAL A 229 -0.01 0.34 13.23
C VAL A 229 -0.52 -0.50 12.06
N ARG A 230 -1.13 0.13 11.08
CA ARG A 230 -1.83 -0.53 9.98
C ARG A 230 -1.25 -0.11 8.64
N ARG A 231 -1.01 -1.04 7.75
CA ARG A 231 -0.79 -0.77 6.33
C ARG A 231 -2.12 -0.56 5.63
N ILE A 232 -2.35 0.66 5.13
CA ILE A 232 -3.63 1.10 4.57
C ILE A 232 -4.09 0.18 3.43
N GLY A 233 -3.21 -0.08 2.46
CA GLY A 233 -3.57 -0.81 1.26
C GLY A 233 -3.53 -2.34 1.39
N LYS A 234 -2.81 -2.88 2.38
CA LYS A 234 -2.61 -4.32 2.54
C LYS A 234 -3.34 -4.90 3.75
N GLY A 235 -3.67 -4.05 4.72
CA GLY A 235 -4.37 -4.47 5.93
C GLY A 235 -3.53 -5.24 6.93
N CYS A 236 -2.19 -5.30 6.77
CA CYS A 236 -1.30 -5.85 7.79
C CYS A 236 -1.31 -4.95 9.02
N MET A 237 -1.35 -5.54 10.20
CA MET A 237 -1.39 -4.86 11.49
C MET A 237 -0.20 -5.28 12.34
N SER A 238 0.51 -4.28 12.79
CA SER A 238 1.59 -4.42 13.78
C SER A 238 1.20 -3.70 15.05
N TYR A 239 1.89 -4.00 16.14
CA TYR A 239 1.55 -3.44 17.44
C TYR A 239 2.76 -2.88 18.14
N VAL A 240 2.66 -1.64 18.64
CA VAL A 240 3.60 -1.10 19.64
C VAL A 240 2.85 -1.05 20.97
N ILE A 241 3.30 -1.84 21.94
CA ILE A 241 2.61 -1.96 23.23
C ILE A 241 3.56 -1.55 24.35
N SER A 242 3.11 -0.62 25.18
CA SER A 242 3.96 -0.05 26.22
C SER A 242 3.30 -0.09 27.60
N SER A 243 4.15 -0.34 28.59
CA SER A 243 3.86 -0.14 30.01
C SER A 243 5.08 0.43 30.70
N GLN A 244 4.90 1.43 31.57
CA GLN A 244 5.98 2.08 32.37
C GLN A 244 7.17 2.54 31.50
N GLY A 245 6.88 3.11 30.32
CA GLY A 245 7.90 3.63 29.40
C GLY A 245 8.75 2.58 28.67
N LYS A 246 8.49 1.28 28.90
CA LYS A 246 9.11 0.18 28.16
C LYS A 246 8.09 -0.34 27.13
N ALA A 247 8.55 -0.54 25.90
CA ALA A 247 7.71 -1.01 24.82
C ALA A 247 8.21 -2.32 24.20
N MET A 248 7.26 -3.06 23.64
CA MET A 248 7.52 -4.14 22.70
C MET A 248 6.86 -3.81 21.36
N VAL A 249 7.39 -4.41 20.28
CA VAL A 249 6.78 -4.32 18.94
C VAL A 249 6.50 -5.74 18.45
N VAL A 250 5.33 -5.94 17.86
CA VAL A 250 4.90 -7.24 17.33
C VAL A 250 4.56 -7.09 15.85
N ASP A 251 5.06 -8.01 15.03
CA ASP A 251 4.89 -8.10 13.58
C ASP A 251 5.26 -6.80 12.82
N PRO A 252 6.43 -6.17 13.09
CA PRO A 252 6.79 -4.96 12.38
C PRO A 252 7.06 -5.20 10.91
N VAL A 253 6.57 -4.28 10.06
CA VAL A 253 6.79 -4.28 8.61
C VAL A 253 7.66 -3.09 8.19
N PHE A 254 8.25 -3.14 7.00
CA PHE A 254 9.02 -2.00 6.48
C PHE A 254 8.12 -0.86 6.01
N PRO A 255 8.56 0.42 6.17
CA PRO A 255 9.78 0.86 6.84
C PRO A 255 9.65 0.84 8.38
N TYR A 256 10.64 0.29 9.07
CA TYR A 256 10.63 0.16 10.54
C TYR A 256 10.76 1.50 11.29
N ASP A 257 11.15 2.57 10.61
CA ASP A 257 11.30 3.91 11.21
C ASP A 257 10.00 4.42 11.84
N GLU A 258 8.85 3.94 11.37
CA GLU A 258 7.55 4.32 11.92
C GLU A 258 7.41 3.90 13.39
N TYR A 259 7.84 2.69 13.74
CA TYR A 259 7.84 2.21 15.14
C TYR A 259 8.80 3.00 16.02
N VAL A 260 9.96 3.40 15.47
CA VAL A 260 10.93 4.25 16.16
C VAL A 260 10.34 5.65 16.40
N LYS A 261 9.62 6.23 15.44
CA LYS A 261 8.92 7.52 15.59
C LYS A 261 7.86 7.45 16.68
N ILE A 262 7.01 6.41 16.67
CA ILE A 262 5.98 6.17 17.69
C ILE A 262 6.62 6.09 19.09
N ALA A 263 7.66 5.30 19.25
CA ALA A 263 8.37 5.16 20.53
C ALA A 263 8.97 6.48 21.00
N LYS A 264 9.63 7.24 20.11
CA LYS A 264 10.20 8.57 20.42
C LYS A 264 9.13 9.58 20.83
N LYS A 265 8.04 9.67 20.07
CA LYS A 265 6.91 10.57 20.34
C LYS A 265 6.35 10.36 21.74
N ASN A 266 6.27 9.11 22.19
CA ASN A 266 5.70 8.73 23.47
C ASN A 266 6.75 8.59 24.60
N ASN A 267 8.02 8.85 24.31
CA ASN A 267 9.15 8.66 25.23
C ASN A 267 9.25 7.23 25.76
N TRP A 268 9.08 6.25 24.86
CA TRP A 268 9.19 4.83 25.18
C TRP A 268 10.52 4.25 24.69
N LYS A 269 11.04 3.27 25.44
CA LYS A 269 12.18 2.45 25.04
C LYS A 269 11.67 1.11 24.48
N ILE A 270 11.89 0.82 23.21
CA ILE A 270 11.66 -0.50 22.64
C ILE A 270 12.69 -1.45 23.28
N THR A 271 12.20 -2.49 23.95
CA THR A 271 13.04 -3.46 24.68
C THR A 271 12.98 -4.85 24.07
N ARG A 272 11.90 -5.17 23.35
CA ARG A 272 11.66 -6.45 22.71
C ARG A 272 10.95 -6.25 21.37
N VAL A 273 11.28 -7.11 20.41
CA VAL A 273 10.59 -7.21 19.11
C VAL A 273 10.23 -8.67 18.90
N TYR A 274 9.02 -8.90 18.40
CA TYR A 274 8.46 -10.23 18.16
C TYR A 274 7.92 -10.33 16.76
N ASP A 275 8.00 -11.53 16.15
CA ASP A 275 7.07 -11.95 15.10
C ASP A 275 6.17 -13.07 15.63
N THR A 276 4.88 -13.03 15.26
CA THR A 276 3.93 -14.08 15.63
C THR A 276 4.18 -15.38 14.88
N HIS A 277 4.72 -15.29 13.65
CA HIS A 277 5.05 -16.43 12.81
C HIS A 277 6.00 -16.02 11.69
N GLN A 278 6.48 -16.95 10.89
CA GLN A 278 7.25 -16.68 9.69
C GLN A 278 6.30 -16.23 8.57
N HIS A 279 6.19 -14.92 8.35
CA HIS A 279 5.25 -14.30 7.42
C HIS A 279 5.50 -14.72 5.97
N ALA A 280 4.42 -14.92 5.22
CA ALA A 280 4.44 -15.26 3.80
C ALA A 280 3.92 -14.14 2.89
N ASP A 281 3.30 -13.13 3.46
CA ASP A 281 2.64 -12.03 2.77
C ASP A 281 3.47 -10.73 2.78
N HIS A 282 4.38 -10.58 3.74
CA HIS A 282 5.28 -9.43 3.84
C HIS A 282 6.65 -9.83 4.38
N VAL A 283 7.64 -8.99 4.10
CA VAL A 283 8.98 -9.11 4.68
C VAL A 283 8.99 -8.48 6.07
N SER A 284 9.33 -9.28 7.07
CA SER A 284 9.41 -8.81 8.45
C SER A 284 10.55 -7.79 8.63
N ALA A 285 10.24 -6.71 9.32
CA ALA A 285 11.21 -5.72 9.76
C ALA A 285 11.75 -6.00 11.18
N ALA A 286 11.37 -7.12 11.81
CA ALA A 286 11.68 -7.41 13.21
C ALA A 286 13.18 -7.43 13.48
N LYS A 287 13.96 -8.11 12.66
CA LYS A 287 15.44 -8.15 12.79
C LYS A 287 16.04 -6.74 12.71
N SER A 288 15.70 -6.00 11.66
CA SER A 288 16.23 -4.64 11.44
C SER A 288 15.83 -3.68 12.55
N LEU A 289 14.59 -3.76 13.02
CA LEU A 289 14.11 -2.94 14.13
C LEU A 289 14.82 -3.30 15.44
N ALA A 290 15.04 -4.59 15.73
CA ALA A 290 15.74 -5.05 16.92
C ALA A 290 17.20 -4.56 16.92
N GLU A 291 17.90 -4.70 15.81
CA GLU A 291 19.27 -4.19 15.63
C GLU A 291 19.32 -2.66 15.82
N LYS A 292 18.37 -1.92 15.20
CA LYS A 292 18.31 -0.46 15.28
C LYS A 292 18.02 0.07 16.68
N SER A 293 17.16 -0.61 17.43
CA SER A 293 16.72 -0.19 18.78
C SER A 293 17.58 -0.77 19.90
N GLY A 294 18.45 -1.73 19.59
CA GLY A 294 19.21 -2.49 20.59
C GLY A 294 18.30 -3.34 21.47
N SER A 295 17.17 -3.82 20.94
CA SER A 295 16.20 -4.64 21.65
C SER A 295 16.44 -6.13 21.38
N ILE A 296 15.84 -7.00 22.21
CA ILE A 296 15.90 -8.44 22.03
C ILE A 296 14.89 -8.83 20.94
N LEU A 297 15.36 -9.60 19.95
CA LEU A 297 14.50 -10.20 18.91
C LEU A 297 14.02 -11.57 19.38
N HIS A 298 12.72 -11.76 19.45
CA HIS A 298 12.03 -12.99 19.84
C HIS A 298 11.29 -13.59 18.65
N LEU A 299 11.65 -14.82 18.27
CA LEU A 299 11.00 -15.56 17.19
C LEU A 299 10.56 -16.94 17.67
N SER A 300 9.61 -17.53 16.96
CA SER A 300 9.09 -18.87 17.31
C SER A 300 10.19 -19.92 17.32
N ALA A 301 10.24 -20.72 18.39
CA ALA A 301 11.13 -21.88 18.48
C ALA A 301 10.67 -23.09 17.63
N TYR A 302 9.49 -22.97 17.02
CA TYR A 302 8.86 -24.03 16.21
C TYR A 302 9.00 -23.78 14.71
N GLU A 303 9.79 -22.76 14.31
CA GLU A 303 10.14 -22.45 12.92
C GLU A 303 11.66 -22.29 12.77
N ASP A 304 12.16 -22.50 11.57
CA ASP A 304 13.59 -22.39 11.26
C ASP A 304 13.95 -20.96 10.86
N TYR A 305 14.92 -20.39 11.58
CA TYR A 305 15.55 -19.11 11.24
C TYR A 305 17.07 -19.26 11.19
N ASN A 306 17.70 -18.70 10.15
CA ASN A 306 19.15 -18.81 9.90
C ASN A 306 19.95 -17.62 10.43
N PHE A 307 19.42 -16.89 11.41
CA PHE A 307 20.08 -15.75 12.04
C PHE A 307 19.83 -15.73 13.56
N SER A 308 20.63 -14.96 14.29
CA SER A 308 20.57 -14.91 15.75
C SER A 308 19.28 -14.26 16.24
N HIS A 309 18.59 -14.93 17.14
CA HIS A 309 17.37 -14.48 17.82
C HIS A 309 17.23 -15.21 19.17
N GLU A 310 16.32 -14.75 20.01
CA GLU A 310 15.90 -15.46 21.22
C GLU A 310 14.70 -16.37 20.87
N PRO A 311 14.85 -17.70 20.97
CA PRO A 311 13.76 -18.62 20.67
C PRO A 311 12.65 -18.50 21.71
N THR A 312 11.40 -18.48 21.24
CA THR A 312 10.21 -18.26 22.05
C THR A 312 9.33 -19.50 22.05
N TYR A 313 9.06 -20.04 23.24
CA TYR A 313 8.34 -21.30 23.47
C TYR A 313 6.95 -21.06 24.06
N ASP A 314 6.08 -22.05 23.90
CA ASP A 314 4.77 -22.08 24.53
C ASP A 314 4.84 -21.88 26.05
N SER A 315 3.87 -21.19 26.60
CA SER A 315 3.76 -20.92 28.04
C SER A 315 4.86 -20.07 28.67
N GLN A 316 5.82 -19.55 27.90
CA GLN A 316 6.76 -18.57 28.42
C GLN A 316 6.07 -17.27 28.83
N GLU A 317 6.61 -16.63 29.87
CA GLU A 317 6.16 -15.31 30.32
C GLU A 317 7.29 -14.29 30.22
N HIS A 318 6.99 -13.15 29.62
CA HIS A 318 7.92 -12.04 29.50
C HIS A 318 7.38 -10.80 30.23
N LYS A 319 8.25 -10.08 30.94
CA LYS A 319 7.93 -8.79 31.56
C LYS A 319 8.35 -7.63 30.65
N ILE A 320 7.42 -6.71 30.38
CA ILE A 320 7.66 -5.46 29.66
C ILE A 320 7.09 -4.31 30.51
N GLY A 321 7.99 -3.54 31.16
CA GLY A 321 7.54 -2.63 32.22
C GLY A 321 6.99 -3.42 33.40
N ASP A 322 5.74 -3.15 33.75
CA ASP A 322 4.99 -3.91 34.76
C ASP A 322 3.95 -4.89 34.17
N MET A 323 3.75 -4.86 32.82
CA MET A 323 2.87 -5.83 32.16
C MET A 323 3.55 -7.19 31.98
N THR A 324 2.73 -8.24 32.00
CA THR A 324 3.13 -9.62 31.69
C THR A 324 2.55 -10.02 30.35
N LEU A 325 3.38 -10.56 29.48
CA LEU A 325 3.02 -11.19 28.20
C LEU A 325 3.22 -12.70 28.38
N LYS A 326 2.17 -13.49 28.12
CA LYS A 326 2.21 -14.94 28.06
C LYS A 326 2.17 -15.40 26.61
N VAL A 327 3.08 -16.29 26.26
CA VAL A 327 3.16 -16.89 24.92
C VAL A 327 2.24 -18.08 24.83
N ILE A 328 1.47 -18.18 23.75
CA ILE A 328 0.61 -19.32 23.43
C ILE A 328 1.03 -19.83 22.05
N HIS A 329 1.51 -21.06 21.96
CA HIS A 329 1.76 -21.70 20.66
C HIS A 329 0.43 -22.04 20.00
N THR A 330 0.18 -21.45 18.81
CA THR A 330 -1.11 -21.50 18.09
C THR A 330 -0.91 -22.02 16.65
N PRO A 331 -0.42 -23.25 16.46
CA PRO A 331 -0.18 -23.80 15.13
C PRO A 331 -1.47 -23.95 14.33
N GLY A 332 -1.34 -23.92 12.99
CA GLY A 332 -2.46 -24.14 12.07
C GLY A 332 -2.46 -23.20 10.87
N HIS A 333 -2.10 -21.92 11.05
CA HIS A 333 -1.74 -21.05 9.93
C HIS A 333 -0.30 -21.35 9.46
N THR A 334 0.63 -21.37 10.39
CA THR A 334 1.95 -22.01 10.24
C THR A 334 2.18 -22.97 11.42
N ASN A 335 3.22 -23.81 11.32
CA ASN A 335 3.60 -24.68 12.43
C ASN A 335 4.08 -23.89 13.65
N GLY A 336 4.77 -22.79 13.42
CA GLY A 336 5.35 -21.96 14.47
C GLY A 336 4.52 -20.78 14.92
N SER A 337 3.26 -20.66 14.50
CA SER A 337 2.41 -19.55 14.90
C SER A 337 2.31 -19.39 16.41
N LEU A 338 2.50 -18.17 16.88
CA LEU A 338 2.38 -17.77 18.29
C LEU A 338 1.28 -16.71 18.43
N SER A 339 0.55 -16.78 19.54
CA SER A 339 -0.30 -15.69 20.01
C SER A 339 0.25 -15.16 21.34
N PHE A 340 0.03 -13.88 21.61
CA PHE A 340 0.55 -13.23 22.80
C PHE A 340 -0.61 -12.71 23.66
N LEU A 341 -0.74 -13.27 24.87
CA LEU A 341 -1.76 -12.86 25.83
C LEU A 341 -1.16 -11.91 26.86
N ILE A 342 -1.69 -10.70 26.96
CA ILE A 342 -1.22 -9.66 27.86
C ILE A 342 -2.20 -9.51 29.00
N GLU A 343 -1.73 -9.66 30.23
CA GLU A 343 -2.52 -9.53 31.47
C GLU A 343 -3.82 -10.34 31.48
N ASP A 344 -3.84 -11.49 30.77
CA ASP A 344 -5.01 -12.37 30.55
C ASP A 344 -6.22 -11.70 29.92
N GLU A 345 -6.10 -10.47 29.38
CA GLU A 345 -7.20 -9.69 28.80
C GLU A 345 -7.03 -9.26 27.35
N LEU A 346 -5.79 -9.02 26.86
CA LEU A 346 -5.53 -8.60 25.48
C LEU A 346 -4.77 -9.70 24.74
N LEU A 347 -5.36 -10.24 23.69
CA LEU A 347 -4.76 -11.31 22.87
C LEU A 347 -4.33 -10.76 21.51
N LEU A 348 -3.03 -10.76 21.22
CA LEU A 348 -2.52 -10.62 19.86
C LEU A 348 -2.56 -12.00 19.21
N SER A 349 -3.48 -12.22 18.31
CA SER A 349 -3.76 -13.56 17.77
C SER A 349 -2.92 -13.92 16.54
N GLY A 350 -2.10 -13.00 16.04
CA GLY A 350 -1.42 -13.20 14.76
C GLY A 350 -2.42 -13.51 13.65
N ASP A 351 -2.07 -14.45 12.81
CA ASP A 351 -2.91 -14.95 11.72
C ASP A 351 -3.71 -16.23 12.11
N THR A 352 -3.96 -16.44 13.40
CA THR A 352 -4.76 -17.58 13.87
C THR A 352 -6.26 -17.26 13.89
N LEU A 353 -6.63 -16.12 14.48
CA LEU A 353 -8.03 -15.66 14.63
C LEU A 353 -8.16 -14.19 14.29
N PHE A 354 -9.08 -13.86 13.38
CA PHE A 354 -9.40 -12.50 12.95
C PHE A 354 -10.74 -12.03 13.50
N VAL A 355 -11.08 -10.76 13.26
CA VAL A 355 -12.39 -10.21 13.68
C VAL A 355 -13.56 -10.65 12.80
N ASP A 356 -13.28 -11.28 11.66
CA ASP A 356 -14.26 -11.71 10.66
C ASP A 356 -13.99 -13.12 10.10
N GLY A 357 -12.98 -13.83 10.59
CA GLY A 357 -12.63 -15.15 10.11
C GLY A 357 -11.48 -15.79 10.86
N VAL A 358 -10.83 -16.77 10.22
CA VAL A 358 -9.69 -17.52 10.74
C VAL A 358 -8.55 -17.54 9.72
N GLY A 359 -7.35 -17.87 10.16
CA GLY A 359 -6.17 -18.00 9.31
C GLY A 359 -6.34 -19.11 8.27
N ARG A 360 -5.66 -18.93 7.14
CA ARG A 360 -5.61 -19.98 6.10
C ARG A 360 -4.50 -20.99 6.43
N PRO A 361 -4.75 -22.29 6.30
CA PRO A 361 -3.75 -23.32 6.64
C PRO A 361 -2.88 -23.78 5.46
N ASP A 362 -3.02 -23.17 4.27
CA ASP A 362 -2.55 -23.73 3.00
C ASP A 362 -1.34 -23.01 2.38
N LEU A 363 -0.75 -22.04 3.07
CA LEU A 363 0.37 -21.24 2.51
C LEU A 363 1.64 -22.05 2.23
N ARG A 364 1.77 -23.26 2.78
CA ARG A 364 2.89 -24.17 2.53
C ARG A 364 2.49 -25.44 1.77
N ASP A 365 1.35 -25.41 1.07
CA ASP A 365 0.79 -26.54 0.34
C ASP A 365 0.39 -27.75 1.25
N GLU A 366 0.12 -27.49 2.55
CA GLU A 366 -0.15 -28.49 3.60
C GLU A 366 -1.55 -28.33 4.23
N ALA A 367 -2.53 -27.83 3.46
CA ALA A 367 -3.86 -27.47 3.96
C ALA A 367 -4.58 -28.64 4.69
N GLU A 368 -4.48 -29.86 4.16
CA GLU A 368 -5.15 -31.04 4.75
C GLU A 368 -4.58 -31.40 6.14
N GLU A 369 -3.29 -31.16 6.35
CA GLU A 369 -2.63 -31.39 7.63
C GLU A 369 -2.94 -30.28 8.63
N PHE A 370 -2.87 -29.03 8.21
CA PHE A 370 -2.97 -27.88 9.12
C PHE A 370 -4.40 -27.45 9.44
N ALA A 371 -5.41 -27.72 8.60
CA ALA A 371 -6.80 -27.34 8.90
C ALA A 371 -7.34 -28.02 10.18
N PRO A 372 -7.11 -29.34 10.43
CA PRO A 372 -7.45 -29.95 11.71
C PRO A 372 -6.69 -29.39 12.91
N VAL A 373 -5.42 -29.00 12.71
CA VAL A 373 -4.57 -28.40 13.76
C VAL A 373 -5.10 -27.00 14.11
N LEU A 374 -5.46 -26.20 13.12
CA LEU A 374 -6.04 -24.87 13.31
C LEU A 374 -7.34 -24.96 14.13
N TYR A 375 -8.21 -25.91 13.79
CA TYR A 375 -9.43 -26.17 14.57
C TYR A 375 -9.10 -26.45 16.05
N ASP A 376 -8.18 -27.37 16.30
CA ASP A 376 -7.79 -27.75 17.66
C ASP A 376 -7.16 -26.57 18.41
N THR A 377 -6.34 -25.78 17.75
CA THR A 377 -5.76 -24.54 18.31
C THR A 377 -6.85 -23.57 18.74
N ILE A 378 -7.78 -23.27 17.86
CA ILE A 378 -8.87 -22.33 18.15
C ILE A 378 -9.72 -22.87 19.30
N HIS A 379 -10.22 -24.09 19.21
CA HIS A 379 -11.21 -24.62 20.15
C HIS A 379 -10.63 -25.07 21.49
N LYS A 380 -9.38 -25.58 21.52
CA LYS A 380 -8.77 -26.09 22.76
C LYS A 380 -7.87 -25.10 23.47
N LYS A 381 -7.46 -23.99 22.78
CA LYS A 381 -6.58 -22.97 23.37
C LYS A 381 -7.23 -21.59 23.41
N LEU A 382 -7.68 -21.05 22.25
CA LEU A 382 -8.15 -19.68 22.20
C LEU A 382 -9.55 -19.51 22.78
N LEU A 383 -10.50 -20.38 22.44
CA LEU A 383 -11.87 -20.33 22.97
C LEU A 383 -11.98 -20.76 24.44
N THR A 384 -10.89 -21.24 25.06
CA THR A 384 -10.82 -21.48 26.50
C THR A 384 -10.41 -20.26 27.32
N LEU A 385 -9.97 -19.19 26.65
CA LEU A 385 -9.72 -17.91 27.29
C LEU A 385 -11.03 -17.24 27.73
N SER A 386 -10.93 -16.20 28.56
CA SER A 386 -12.09 -15.43 28.98
C SER A 386 -12.88 -14.91 27.77
N GLU A 387 -14.21 -15.01 27.81
CA GLU A 387 -15.08 -14.43 26.79
C GLU A 387 -14.91 -12.91 26.64
N HIS A 388 -14.41 -12.24 27.67
CA HIS A 388 -14.11 -10.80 27.66
C HIS A 388 -12.73 -10.48 27.09
N THR A 389 -11.86 -11.48 26.83
CA THR A 389 -10.56 -11.28 26.20
C THR A 389 -10.73 -10.54 24.88
N ARG A 390 -10.01 -9.44 24.71
CA ARG A 390 -10.02 -8.64 23.49
C ARG A 390 -8.97 -9.13 22.53
N VAL A 391 -9.41 -9.52 21.35
CA VAL A 391 -8.59 -10.07 20.27
C VAL A 391 -8.14 -8.97 19.32
N PHE A 392 -6.86 -8.93 19.04
CA PHE A 392 -6.16 -8.04 18.11
C PHE A 392 -5.50 -8.88 17.02
N PRO A 393 -6.02 -8.89 15.79
CA PRO A 393 -5.50 -9.72 14.70
C PRO A 393 -4.30 -9.08 14.00
N ALA A 394 -3.49 -9.87 13.26
CA ALA A 394 -2.42 -9.32 12.44
C ALA A 394 -2.90 -8.82 11.06
N HIS A 395 -4.16 -9.07 10.67
CA HIS A 395 -4.74 -8.57 9.43
C HIS A 395 -6.21 -8.19 9.58
N GLY A 396 -6.66 -7.28 8.72
CA GLY A 396 -8.07 -6.93 8.59
C GLY A 396 -8.28 -5.67 7.74
N ASN A 397 -9.48 -5.54 7.20
CA ASN A 397 -9.91 -4.33 6.53
C ASN A 397 -10.36 -3.30 7.55
N THR A 398 -9.80 -2.11 7.48
CA THR A 398 -10.21 -1.03 8.36
C THR A 398 -10.59 0.21 7.56
N ASN A 399 -11.87 0.52 7.58
CA ASN A 399 -12.37 1.86 7.27
C ASN A 399 -12.69 2.63 8.57
N GLN A 400 -12.01 2.28 9.67
CA GLN A 400 -12.29 2.82 11.01
C GLN A 400 -11.06 3.57 11.54
N LYS A 401 -11.31 4.72 12.19
CA LYS A 401 -10.27 5.48 12.91
C LYS A 401 -9.81 4.77 14.19
N ASP A 402 -10.66 3.92 14.76
CA ASP A 402 -10.38 3.18 15.99
C ASP A 402 -9.59 1.89 15.71
N GLN A 403 -9.04 1.30 16.79
CA GLN A 403 -8.36 0.01 16.71
C GLN A 403 -9.31 -1.09 16.23
N LEU A 404 -8.87 -1.89 15.27
CA LEU A 404 -9.56 -3.10 14.89
C LEU A 404 -9.31 -4.16 15.97
N SER A 405 -10.32 -4.46 16.72
CA SER A 405 -10.32 -5.50 17.76
C SER A 405 -11.75 -5.87 18.13
N SER A 406 -11.96 -7.05 18.65
CA SER A 406 -13.26 -7.51 19.14
C SER A 406 -13.09 -8.32 20.40
N LYS A 407 -14.13 -8.40 21.25
CA LYS A 407 -14.12 -9.35 22.35
C LYS A 407 -14.36 -10.77 21.85
N MET A 408 -13.86 -11.77 22.56
CA MET A 408 -14.03 -13.18 22.20
C MET A 408 -15.53 -13.55 22.11
N GLU A 409 -16.37 -13.08 23.03
CA GLU A 409 -17.83 -13.30 23.00
C GLU A 409 -18.48 -12.81 21.69
N ASP A 410 -18.07 -11.64 21.18
CA ASP A 410 -18.59 -11.08 19.94
C ASP A 410 -18.12 -11.90 18.73
N LEU A 411 -16.86 -12.37 18.73
CA LEU A 411 -16.32 -13.23 17.66
C LEU A 411 -17.05 -14.56 17.58
N ILE A 412 -17.28 -15.21 18.73
CA ILE A 412 -18.07 -16.45 18.82
C ILE A 412 -19.49 -16.22 18.28
N GLY A 413 -20.07 -15.03 18.56
CA GLY A 413 -21.38 -14.65 18.02
C GLY A 413 -21.40 -14.54 16.50
N LYS A 414 -20.35 -13.94 15.92
CA LYS A 414 -20.28 -13.46 14.54
C LYS A 414 -19.68 -14.47 13.55
N ILE A 415 -18.65 -15.24 13.95
CA ILE A 415 -17.86 -16.08 13.04
C ILE A 415 -18.41 -17.50 13.03
N PRO A 416 -19.02 -17.99 11.92
CA PRO A 416 -19.59 -19.33 11.84
C PRO A 416 -18.57 -20.45 12.12
N PHE A 417 -17.33 -20.31 11.66
CA PHE A 417 -16.25 -21.27 11.87
C PHE A 417 -16.04 -21.66 13.33
N LEU A 418 -16.28 -20.74 14.27
CA LEU A 418 -16.08 -20.99 15.71
C LEU A 418 -17.18 -21.87 16.36
N LYS A 419 -18.23 -22.18 15.61
CA LYS A 419 -19.37 -23.02 16.06
C LYS A 419 -19.48 -24.35 15.33
N MET A 420 -18.63 -24.58 14.32
CA MET A 420 -18.68 -25.79 13.49
C MET A 420 -18.13 -27.01 14.23
N SER A 421 -18.55 -28.20 13.80
CA SER A 421 -17.83 -29.43 14.13
C SER A 421 -16.45 -29.42 13.46
N LYS A 422 -15.51 -30.24 13.94
CA LYS A 422 -14.18 -30.33 13.36
C LYS A 422 -14.24 -30.72 11.88
N GLU A 423 -15.11 -31.72 11.58
CA GLU A 423 -15.31 -32.23 10.23
C GLU A 423 -15.87 -31.18 9.27
N ASP A 424 -16.84 -30.38 9.71
CA ASP A 424 -17.44 -29.31 8.90
C ASP A 424 -16.46 -28.15 8.72
N PHE A 425 -15.74 -27.78 9.77
CA PHE A 425 -14.70 -26.76 9.71
C PHE A 425 -13.63 -27.10 8.67
N VAL A 426 -13.06 -28.32 8.77
CA VAL A 426 -12.01 -28.79 7.83
C VAL A 426 -12.55 -28.81 6.40
N ARG A 427 -13.75 -29.35 6.19
CA ARG A 427 -14.39 -29.38 4.86
C ARG A 427 -14.56 -27.97 4.29
N GLN A 428 -15.07 -27.03 5.09
CA GLN A 428 -15.32 -25.66 4.68
C GLN A 428 -14.01 -24.93 4.36
N ILE A 429 -13.00 -25.05 5.21
CA ILE A 429 -11.68 -24.43 5.00
C ILE A 429 -11.06 -24.94 3.70
N LEU A 430 -11.02 -26.24 3.47
CA LEU A 430 -10.44 -26.84 2.25
C LEU A 430 -11.19 -26.42 0.98
N SER A 431 -12.49 -26.15 1.08
CA SER A 431 -13.30 -25.68 -0.06
C SER A 431 -13.08 -24.19 -0.40
N THR A 432 -12.48 -23.41 0.51
CA THR A 432 -12.27 -21.95 0.37
C THR A 432 -10.83 -21.56 0.10
N VAL A 433 -9.95 -22.52 -0.18
CA VAL A 433 -8.54 -22.28 -0.51
C VAL A 433 -8.43 -21.38 -1.74
N MET A 434 -7.81 -20.23 -1.56
CA MET A 434 -7.53 -19.26 -2.63
C MET A 434 -6.10 -19.41 -3.16
N PRO A 435 -5.82 -18.99 -4.40
CA PRO A 435 -4.45 -18.99 -4.92
C PRO A 435 -3.51 -18.25 -3.97
N THR A 436 -2.33 -18.81 -3.74
CA THR A 436 -1.29 -18.19 -2.94
C THR A 436 -0.70 -16.97 -3.67
N PRO A 437 -0.23 -15.92 -2.97
CA PRO A 437 0.46 -14.80 -3.59
C PRO A 437 1.70 -15.28 -4.37
N SER A 438 1.97 -14.70 -5.54
CA SER A 438 3.07 -15.13 -6.42
C SER A 438 4.45 -15.10 -5.75
N ASN A 439 4.66 -14.19 -4.80
CA ASN A 439 5.96 -13.98 -4.15
C ASN A 439 6.09 -14.66 -2.78
N HIS A 440 5.09 -15.41 -2.32
CA HIS A 440 5.07 -15.95 -0.95
C HIS A 440 6.31 -16.80 -0.61
N LYS A 441 6.77 -17.65 -1.52
CA LYS A 441 7.97 -18.49 -1.31
C LYS A 441 9.26 -17.66 -1.17
N VAL A 442 9.37 -16.58 -1.94
CA VAL A 442 10.50 -15.64 -1.86
C VAL A 442 10.46 -14.88 -0.52
N ILE A 443 9.28 -14.44 -0.11
CA ILE A 443 9.10 -13.73 1.17
C ILE A 443 9.43 -14.65 2.35
N ILE A 444 8.95 -15.89 2.35
CA ILE A 444 9.28 -16.90 3.38
C ILE A 444 10.80 -17.12 3.45
N ASP A 445 11.48 -17.29 2.29
CA ASP A 445 12.92 -17.49 2.25
C ASP A 445 13.70 -16.28 2.80
N ILE A 446 13.29 -15.07 2.46
CA ILE A 446 13.86 -13.83 3.01
C ILE A 446 13.68 -13.77 4.53
N ASN A 447 12.48 -14.05 5.03
CA ASN A 447 12.17 -14.02 6.47
C ASN A 447 12.94 -15.12 7.23
N LYS A 448 13.10 -16.30 6.63
CA LYS A 448 13.91 -17.38 7.21
C LYS A 448 15.40 -17.02 7.31
N ASN A 449 15.95 -16.37 6.28
CA ASN A 449 17.38 -16.06 6.19
C ASN A 449 17.74 -14.67 6.75
N GLY A 450 16.78 -13.80 6.95
CA GLY A 450 16.98 -12.43 7.40
C GLY A 450 17.80 -11.57 6.42
N ASN A 451 17.78 -11.89 5.13
CA ASN A 451 18.64 -11.34 4.09
C ASN A 451 18.01 -10.14 3.38
N ILE A 452 17.40 -9.22 4.09
CA ILE A 452 16.95 -8.00 3.47
C ILE A 452 17.78 -6.82 3.93
N SER A 453 18.27 -6.05 2.96
CA SER A 453 19.10 -4.88 3.23
C SER A 453 18.33 -3.57 3.29
N ASN A 454 17.16 -3.49 2.65
CA ASN A 454 16.38 -2.24 2.64
C ASN A 454 14.87 -2.47 2.35
N GLY A 455 14.04 -1.52 2.83
CA GLY A 455 12.60 -1.56 2.66
C GLY A 455 12.11 -1.38 1.22
N THR A 456 12.95 -0.88 0.30
CA THR A 456 12.55 -0.66 -1.11
C THR A 456 12.37 -1.99 -1.82
N GLU A 457 13.25 -2.96 -1.58
CA GLU A 457 13.14 -4.32 -2.14
C GLU A 457 11.96 -5.07 -1.53
N ALA A 458 11.77 -4.99 -0.20
CA ALA A 458 10.62 -5.55 0.48
C ALA A 458 9.31 -5.09 -0.16
N ASN A 459 9.15 -3.78 -0.31
CA ASN A 459 7.94 -3.17 -0.85
C ASN A 459 7.60 -3.61 -2.29
N LEU A 460 8.60 -4.01 -3.10
CA LEU A 460 8.35 -4.51 -4.45
C LEU A 460 7.77 -5.93 -4.47
N LEU A 461 8.12 -6.76 -3.48
CA LEU A 461 7.62 -8.13 -3.35
C LEU A 461 6.19 -8.17 -2.80
N GLU A 462 5.78 -7.12 -2.11
CA GLU A 462 4.55 -7.07 -1.32
C GLU A 462 3.39 -6.35 -2.00
N ILE A 463 3.53 -5.92 -3.26
CA ILE A 463 2.44 -5.28 -4.01
C ILE A 463 1.32 -6.29 -4.25
N GLY A 464 0.09 -5.93 -3.85
CA GLY A 464 -1.09 -6.75 -4.05
C GLY A 464 -1.94 -6.92 -2.78
N PRO A 465 -3.08 -7.58 -2.90
CA PRO A 465 -4.00 -7.76 -1.78
C PRO A 465 -3.43 -8.73 -0.74
N ASN A 466 -3.87 -8.55 0.50
CA ASN A 466 -3.67 -9.57 1.53
C ASN A 466 -4.62 -10.75 1.29
N ARG A 467 -4.08 -11.97 1.44
CA ARG A 467 -4.83 -13.23 1.28
C ARG A 467 -4.60 -14.19 2.45
N CYS A 468 -4.23 -13.70 3.63
CA CYS A 468 -3.93 -14.55 4.81
C CYS A 468 -5.17 -14.99 5.59
N SER A 469 -6.34 -14.38 5.37
CA SER A 469 -7.58 -14.72 6.08
C SER A 469 -8.60 -15.43 5.21
N ILE A 470 -9.37 -16.32 5.84
CA ILE A 470 -10.59 -16.91 5.29
C ILE A 470 -11.77 -16.29 6.06
N ALA A 471 -12.55 -15.43 5.37
CA ALA A 471 -13.74 -14.83 5.95
C ALA A 471 -14.86 -15.89 6.11
N GLY A 472 -15.50 -15.90 7.27
CA GLY A 472 -16.75 -16.62 7.47
C GLY A 472 -17.87 -15.92 6.71
N LYS A 473 -18.30 -16.48 5.57
CA LYS A 473 -19.51 -16.02 4.88
C LYS A 473 -20.75 -16.63 5.48
#